data_6ecacf0470a1ad455156e2c6f9fdf8d1
#
_entry.id   6ecacf0470a1ad455156e2c6f9fdf8d1
#
_cell.length_a   1.000
_cell.length_b   1.000
_cell.length_c   1.000
_cell.angle_alpha   90.00
_cell.angle_beta   90.00
_cell.angle_gamma   90.00
#
_symmetry.space_group_name_H-M   'P 1'
#
loop_
_entity.id
_entity.type
_entity.pdbx_description
1 polymer ?
#
loop_
_entity_poly.entity_id
_entity_poly.type
_entity_poly.pdbx_seq_one_letter_code
_entity_poly.pdbx_strand_id
1 'polypeptide(L)'
;EKTSPEYPINMKKEKAIEGIVSLTHLEGLLERHPYDLSGGEQQRLALAKVLLLRPKILLMDEPTKGMDAEYKEELGEILKKLQQHGITIFMISHDVEFVAEYADRVGLFFEGNIVTNKETREFFAGNSFYTTAANRMARQFFPGAVTGRDVVKCLKSRN
;
A
#
# COMPACT_ATOMS: atom_id res chain seq x y z
N GLU A 1 -12.85 10.59 -20.15
CA GLU A 1 -13.15 9.54 -19.15
C GLU A 1 -12.16 8.40 -19.37
N LYS A 2 -11.11 8.33 -18.55
CA LYS A 2 -10.23 7.17 -18.53
C LYS A 2 -10.92 6.12 -17.65
N THR A 3 -11.55 5.14 -18.29
CA THR A 3 -12.03 3.94 -17.61
C THR A 3 -10.84 3.31 -16.88
N SER A 4 -10.92 3.20 -15.55
CA SER A 4 -9.99 2.40 -14.78
C SER A 4 -9.97 0.99 -15.35
N PRO A 5 -8.81 0.35 -15.53
CA PRO A 5 -8.77 -1.02 -16.01
C PRO A 5 -9.58 -1.90 -15.04
N GLU A 6 -10.63 -2.55 -15.57
CA GLU A 6 -11.43 -3.49 -14.78
C GLU A 6 -10.51 -4.60 -14.26
N TYR A 7 -10.58 -4.86 -12.95
CA TYR A 7 -9.88 -6.01 -12.36
C TYR A 7 -10.46 -7.28 -12.99
N PRO A 8 -9.63 -8.17 -13.56
CA PRO A 8 -10.05 -9.16 -14.56
C PRO A 8 -10.78 -10.39 -13.97
N ILE A 9 -11.67 -10.21 -12.99
CA ILE A 9 -12.36 -11.31 -12.30
C ILE A 9 -13.23 -12.14 -13.24
N ASN A 10 -13.76 -11.55 -14.33
CA ASN A 10 -14.68 -12.21 -15.28
C ASN A 10 -14.14 -12.31 -16.71
N MET A 11 -12.87 -12.06 -16.94
CA MET A 11 -12.29 -12.04 -18.28
C MET A 11 -11.72 -13.42 -18.70
N LYS A 12 -11.62 -13.66 -20.02
CA LYS A 12 -10.87 -14.78 -20.58
C LYS A 12 -9.42 -14.71 -20.09
N LYS A 13 -8.78 -15.87 -19.87
CA LYS A 13 -7.47 -16.03 -19.21
C LYS A 13 -6.37 -15.08 -19.74
N GLU A 14 -6.31 -14.84 -21.03
CA GLU A 14 -5.33 -13.96 -21.68
C GLU A 14 -5.52 -12.49 -21.29
N LYS A 15 -6.75 -11.98 -21.35
CA LYS A 15 -7.06 -10.60 -20.92
C LYS A 15 -6.84 -10.39 -19.42
N ALA A 16 -7.03 -11.45 -18.61
CA ALA A 16 -6.74 -11.40 -17.19
C ALA A 16 -5.24 -11.22 -16.92
N ILE A 17 -4.39 -11.91 -17.68
CA ILE A 17 -2.94 -11.77 -17.58
C ILE A 17 -2.52 -10.36 -17.98
N GLU A 18 -2.98 -9.85 -19.13
CA GLU A 18 -2.69 -8.50 -19.58
C GLU A 18 -3.09 -7.44 -18.54
N GLY A 19 -4.28 -7.56 -17.94
CA GLY A 19 -4.74 -6.65 -16.90
C GLY A 19 -3.88 -6.69 -15.63
N ILE A 20 -3.42 -7.87 -15.21
CA ILE A 20 -2.53 -8.00 -14.04
C ILE A 20 -1.14 -7.45 -14.37
N VAL A 21 -0.60 -7.73 -15.54
CA VAL A 21 0.69 -7.18 -16.00
C VAL A 21 0.66 -5.65 -15.97
N SER A 22 -0.42 -5.05 -16.50
CA SER A 22 -0.58 -3.60 -16.49
C SER A 22 -0.78 -3.04 -15.08
N LEU A 23 -1.57 -3.71 -14.24
CA LEU A 23 -1.78 -3.30 -12.86
C LEU A 23 -0.48 -3.29 -12.05
N THR A 24 0.41 -4.27 -12.31
CA THR A 24 1.66 -4.46 -11.56
C THR A 24 2.88 -3.83 -12.25
N HIS A 25 2.68 -3.08 -13.33
CA HIS A 25 3.71 -2.37 -14.11
C HIS A 25 4.84 -3.31 -14.56
N LEU A 26 4.47 -4.47 -15.12
CA LEU A 26 5.41 -5.49 -15.58
C LEU A 26 5.58 -5.54 -17.11
N GLU A 27 4.94 -4.64 -17.89
CA GLU A 27 4.92 -4.69 -19.36
C GLU A 27 6.32 -4.72 -19.98
N GLY A 28 7.24 -3.92 -19.46
CA GLY A 28 8.62 -3.86 -19.95
C GLY A 28 9.54 -4.98 -19.47
N LEU A 29 9.02 -5.91 -18.67
CA LEU A 29 9.82 -6.93 -17.98
C LEU A 29 9.50 -8.36 -18.40
N LEU A 30 8.52 -8.56 -19.31
CA LEU A 30 8.02 -9.88 -19.68
C LEU A 30 9.06 -10.79 -20.31
N GLU A 31 10.03 -10.21 -21.04
CA GLU A 31 11.11 -10.94 -21.70
C GLU A 31 12.36 -11.11 -20.82
N ARG A 32 12.36 -10.54 -19.59
CA ARG A 32 13.50 -10.66 -18.70
C ARG A 32 13.42 -11.93 -17.85
N HIS A 33 14.59 -12.50 -17.58
CA HIS A 33 14.65 -13.60 -16.64
C HIS A 33 14.34 -13.11 -15.21
N PRO A 34 13.57 -13.85 -14.39
CA PRO A 34 13.22 -13.41 -13.02
C PRO A 34 14.42 -13.06 -12.12
N TYR A 35 15.58 -13.68 -12.34
CA TYR A 35 16.80 -13.37 -11.59
C TYR A 35 17.46 -12.03 -12.00
N ASP A 36 17.10 -11.49 -13.16
CA ASP A 36 17.63 -10.21 -13.65
C ASP A 36 16.76 -9.01 -13.18
N LEU A 37 15.74 -9.28 -12.39
CA LEU A 37 14.83 -8.27 -11.85
C LEU A 37 15.40 -7.68 -10.55
N SER A 38 15.21 -6.38 -10.37
CA SER A 38 15.45 -5.71 -9.09
C SER A 38 14.55 -6.25 -7.98
N GLY A 39 14.86 -5.99 -6.71
CA GLY A 39 14.05 -6.45 -5.58
C GLY A 39 12.58 -6.00 -5.66
N GLY A 40 12.33 -4.73 -6.04
CA GLY A 40 10.98 -4.22 -6.23
C GLY A 40 10.25 -4.88 -7.41
N GLU A 41 10.92 -5.09 -8.54
CA GLU A 41 10.36 -5.81 -9.70
C GLU A 41 10.03 -7.26 -9.36
N GLN A 42 10.87 -7.95 -8.58
CA GLN A 42 10.62 -9.31 -8.09
C GLN A 42 9.37 -9.35 -7.19
N GLN A 43 9.20 -8.37 -6.32
CA GLN A 43 8.00 -8.28 -5.47
C GLN A 43 6.73 -8.01 -6.29
N ARG A 44 6.77 -7.13 -7.29
CA ARG A 44 5.64 -6.93 -8.21
C ARG A 44 5.32 -8.19 -8.99
N LEU A 45 6.33 -8.93 -9.44
CA LEU A 45 6.14 -10.23 -10.09
C LEU A 45 5.51 -11.26 -9.14
N ALA A 46 5.96 -11.32 -7.89
CA ALA A 46 5.36 -12.19 -6.87
C ALA A 46 3.89 -11.84 -6.61
N LEU A 47 3.58 -10.55 -6.47
CA LEU A 47 2.22 -10.06 -6.35
C LEU A 47 1.36 -10.44 -7.56
N ALA A 48 1.87 -10.22 -8.78
CA ALA A 48 1.18 -10.58 -10.01
C ALA A 48 0.82 -12.08 -10.05
N LYS A 49 1.75 -12.96 -9.65
CA LYS A 49 1.49 -14.42 -9.57
C LYS A 49 0.36 -14.75 -8.59
N VAL A 50 0.32 -14.11 -7.43
CA VAL A 50 -0.75 -14.32 -6.45
C VAL A 50 -2.09 -13.82 -6.99
N LEU A 51 -2.10 -12.67 -7.67
CA LEU A 51 -3.32 -12.09 -8.26
C LEU A 51 -3.94 -12.96 -9.35
N LEU A 52 -3.14 -13.77 -10.06
CA LEU A 52 -3.64 -14.76 -11.02
C LEU A 52 -4.55 -15.81 -10.37
N LEU A 53 -4.40 -16.07 -9.08
CA LEU A 53 -5.27 -16.97 -8.30
C LEU A 53 -6.59 -16.34 -7.91
N ARG A 54 -6.81 -15.07 -8.22
CA ARG A 54 -8.03 -14.29 -7.91
C ARG A 54 -8.40 -14.32 -6.41
N PRO A 55 -7.47 -13.95 -5.50
CA PRO A 55 -7.75 -13.99 -4.09
C PRO A 55 -8.81 -12.95 -3.71
N LYS A 56 -9.66 -13.29 -2.73
CA LYS A 56 -10.54 -12.31 -2.06
C LYS A 56 -9.83 -11.62 -0.89
N ILE A 57 -8.82 -12.28 -0.33
CA ILE A 57 -8.02 -11.80 0.80
C ILE A 57 -6.55 -11.94 0.40
N LEU A 58 -5.80 -10.87 0.52
CA LEU A 58 -4.35 -10.81 0.28
C LEU A 58 -3.65 -10.61 1.62
N LEU A 59 -2.78 -11.57 1.97
CA LEU A 59 -1.95 -11.51 3.17
C LEU A 59 -0.53 -11.13 2.76
N MET A 60 0.04 -10.11 3.39
CA MET A 60 1.38 -9.60 3.08
C MET A 60 2.21 -9.46 4.35
N ASP A 61 3.44 -9.93 4.30
CA ASP A 61 4.41 -9.81 5.39
C ASP A 61 5.57 -8.94 4.93
N GLU A 62 5.74 -7.79 5.58
CA GLU A 62 6.79 -6.79 5.31
C GLU A 62 6.94 -6.43 3.81
N PRO A 63 5.84 -6.07 3.10
CA PRO A 63 5.89 -5.92 1.64
C PRO A 63 6.75 -4.75 1.15
N THR A 64 7.09 -3.80 2.02
CA THR A 64 7.92 -2.63 1.69
C THR A 64 9.39 -2.79 2.05
N LYS A 65 9.78 -3.96 2.60
CA LYS A 65 11.14 -4.21 3.06
C LYS A 65 12.14 -4.17 1.90
N GLY A 66 13.16 -3.31 2.04
CA GLY A 66 14.21 -3.16 1.03
C GLY A 66 13.80 -2.39 -0.22
N MET A 67 12.62 -1.78 -0.23
CA MET A 67 12.14 -0.91 -1.32
C MET A 67 12.56 0.54 -1.08
N ASP A 68 12.88 1.25 -2.16
CA ASP A 68 12.99 2.71 -2.16
C ASP A 68 11.61 3.40 -2.13
N ALA A 69 11.63 4.73 -2.04
CA ALA A 69 10.41 5.52 -1.91
C ALA A 69 9.48 5.43 -3.12
N GLU A 70 10.04 5.36 -4.34
CA GLU A 70 9.30 5.29 -5.59
C GLU A 70 8.54 3.97 -5.69
N TYR A 71 9.22 2.83 -5.44
CA TYR A 71 8.57 1.51 -5.42
C TYR A 71 7.52 1.36 -4.32
N LYS A 72 7.73 2.00 -3.15
CA LYS A 72 6.70 2.02 -2.09
C LYS A 72 5.44 2.74 -2.54
N GLU A 73 5.58 3.88 -3.22
CA GLU A 73 4.45 4.63 -3.76
C GLU A 73 3.70 3.79 -4.82
N GLU A 74 4.41 3.18 -5.77
CA GLU A 74 3.82 2.29 -6.77
C GLU A 74 3.06 1.12 -6.12
N LEU A 75 3.67 0.44 -5.13
CA LEU A 75 3.01 -0.66 -4.41
C LEU A 75 1.74 -0.16 -3.72
N GLY A 76 1.80 0.98 -3.04
CA GLY A 76 0.65 1.58 -2.36
C GLY A 76 -0.52 1.86 -3.30
N GLU A 77 -0.24 2.42 -4.48
CA GLU A 77 -1.24 2.66 -5.52
C GLU A 77 -1.85 1.35 -6.05
N ILE A 78 -1.03 0.31 -6.25
CA ILE A 78 -1.52 -1.03 -6.64
C ILE A 78 -2.47 -1.57 -5.57
N LEU A 79 -2.08 -1.52 -4.29
CA LEU A 79 -2.90 -2.02 -3.18
C LEU A 79 -4.23 -1.27 -3.07
N LYS A 80 -4.22 0.06 -3.23
CA LYS A 80 -5.46 0.86 -3.26
C LYS A 80 -6.38 0.48 -4.42
N LYS A 81 -5.84 0.24 -5.62
CA LYS A 81 -6.62 -0.26 -6.76
C LYS A 81 -7.23 -1.64 -6.47
N LEU A 82 -6.46 -2.56 -5.89
CA LEU A 82 -6.96 -3.89 -5.50
C LEU A 82 -8.09 -3.81 -4.49
N GLN A 83 -7.97 -2.95 -3.49
CA GLN A 83 -9.00 -2.69 -2.49
C GLN A 83 -10.28 -2.16 -3.14
N GLN A 84 -10.18 -1.19 -4.05
CA GLN A 84 -11.33 -0.65 -4.80
C GLN A 84 -12.05 -1.74 -5.62
N HIS A 85 -11.35 -2.79 -6.03
CA HIS A 85 -11.91 -3.96 -6.70
C HIS A 85 -12.41 -5.05 -5.74
N GLY A 86 -12.51 -4.76 -4.45
CA GLY A 86 -13.09 -5.64 -3.45
C GLY A 86 -12.17 -6.67 -2.85
N ILE A 87 -10.84 -6.55 -3.03
CA ILE A 87 -9.87 -7.40 -2.35
C ILE A 87 -9.61 -6.85 -0.95
N THR A 88 -9.78 -7.69 0.06
CA THR A 88 -9.36 -7.35 1.43
C THR A 88 -7.86 -7.57 1.57
N ILE A 89 -7.14 -6.56 2.05
CA ILE A 89 -5.69 -6.63 2.25
C ILE A 89 -5.40 -6.62 3.74
N PHE A 90 -4.66 -7.63 4.19
CA PHE A 90 -4.12 -7.70 5.54
C PHE A 90 -2.59 -7.71 5.45
N MET A 91 -1.95 -6.74 6.11
CA MET A 91 -0.53 -6.52 6.00
C MET A 91 0.12 -6.43 7.37
N ILE A 92 1.27 -7.07 7.54
CA ILE A 92 2.18 -6.85 8.66
C ILE A 92 3.31 -5.97 8.15
N SER A 93 3.61 -4.87 8.85
CA SER A 93 4.69 -3.96 8.45
C SER A 93 5.24 -3.15 9.61
N HIS A 94 6.53 -2.86 9.57
CA HIS A 94 7.21 -1.89 10.42
C HIS A 94 7.31 -0.50 9.76
N ASP A 95 6.87 -0.37 8.51
CA ASP A 95 6.89 0.89 7.78
C ASP A 95 5.69 1.76 8.17
N VAL A 96 5.87 2.53 9.23
CA VAL A 96 4.84 3.40 9.80
C VAL A 96 4.32 4.42 8.78
N GLU A 97 5.21 4.98 7.95
CA GLU A 97 4.84 5.98 6.94
C GLU A 97 3.96 5.35 5.85
N PHE A 98 4.33 4.16 5.36
CA PHE A 98 3.56 3.43 4.38
C PHE A 98 2.18 3.03 4.92
N VAL A 99 2.12 2.51 6.15
CA VAL A 99 0.86 2.15 6.80
C VAL A 99 -0.04 3.37 6.99
N ALA A 100 0.53 4.50 7.41
CA ALA A 100 -0.22 5.75 7.60
C ALA A 100 -0.81 6.32 6.30
N GLU A 101 -0.15 6.11 5.17
CA GLU A 101 -0.60 6.62 3.87
C GLU A 101 -1.64 5.70 3.21
N TYR A 102 -1.49 4.37 3.37
CA TYR A 102 -2.24 3.40 2.55
C TYR A 102 -3.23 2.52 3.32
N ALA A 103 -3.08 2.33 4.63
CA ALA A 103 -4.02 1.51 5.40
C ALA A 103 -5.28 2.29 5.82
N ASP A 104 -6.42 1.60 5.90
CA ASP A 104 -7.66 2.18 6.45
C ASP A 104 -7.73 1.99 7.97
N ARG A 105 -7.24 0.87 8.45
CA ARG A 105 -7.21 0.50 9.88
C ARG A 105 -5.84 -0.02 10.28
N VAL A 106 -5.47 0.24 11.52
CA VAL A 106 -4.19 -0.19 12.10
C VAL A 106 -4.42 -0.94 13.40
N GLY A 107 -3.83 -2.11 13.50
CA GLY A 107 -3.74 -2.89 14.72
C GLY A 107 -2.31 -2.90 15.27
N LEU A 108 -2.14 -2.61 16.54
CA LEU A 108 -0.86 -2.80 17.22
C LEU A 108 -0.81 -4.21 17.81
N PHE A 109 0.17 -5.00 17.34
CA PHE A 109 0.40 -6.35 17.81
C PHE A 109 1.56 -6.33 18.83
N PHE A 110 1.31 -6.86 20.02
CA PHE A 110 2.29 -6.94 21.10
C PHE A 110 2.06 -8.19 21.94
N GLU A 111 3.11 -8.93 22.23
CA GLU A 111 3.08 -10.16 23.05
C GLU A 111 1.98 -11.15 22.66
N GLY A 112 1.83 -11.41 21.37
CA GLY A 112 0.85 -12.37 20.87
C GLY A 112 -0.59 -11.85 20.77
N ASN A 113 -0.85 -10.57 21.09
CA ASN A 113 -2.18 -9.99 21.13
C ASN A 113 -2.27 -8.71 20.29
N ILE A 114 -3.46 -8.44 19.76
CA ILE A 114 -3.78 -7.12 19.19
C ILE A 114 -4.24 -6.22 20.33
N VAL A 115 -3.36 -5.33 20.78
CA VAL A 115 -3.62 -4.44 21.94
C VAL A 115 -4.48 -3.23 21.57
N THR A 116 -4.54 -2.87 20.30
CA THR A 116 -5.44 -1.81 19.78
C THR A 116 -5.74 -2.06 18.31
N ASN A 117 -6.91 -1.62 17.84
CA ASN A 117 -7.32 -1.65 16.44
C ASN A 117 -8.22 -0.43 16.18
N LYS A 118 -7.71 0.52 15.39
CA LYS A 118 -8.35 1.81 15.16
C LYS A 118 -8.29 2.20 13.67
N GLU A 119 -9.08 3.21 13.30
CA GLU A 119 -8.90 3.93 12.05
C GLU A 119 -7.49 4.52 12.01
N THR A 120 -6.86 4.50 10.84
CA THR A 120 -5.45 4.90 10.67
C THR A 120 -5.16 6.30 11.21
N ARG A 121 -6.02 7.28 10.91
CA ARG A 121 -5.83 8.64 11.41
C ARG A 121 -5.97 8.74 12.92
N GLU A 122 -6.94 8.07 13.50
CA GLU A 122 -7.15 8.02 14.95
C GLU A 122 -5.96 7.35 15.65
N PHE A 123 -5.46 6.25 15.09
CA PHE A 123 -4.31 5.53 15.63
C PHE A 123 -3.07 6.43 15.71
N PHE A 124 -2.68 7.05 14.60
CA PHE A 124 -1.42 7.80 14.51
C PHE A 124 -1.51 9.19 15.19
N ALA A 125 -2.64 9.87 15.10
CA ALA A 125 -2.83 11.15 15.79
C ALA A 125 -2.90 10.99 17.32
N GLY A 126 -3.49 9.89 17.78
CA GLY A 126 -3.65 9.61 19.22
C GLY A 126 -2.45 8.91 19.87
N ASN A 127 -1.43 8.53 19.12
CA ASN A 127 -0.30 7.77 19.64
C ASN A 127 0.98 8.62 19.70
N SER A 128 1.66 8.59 20.85
CA SER A 128 2.91 9.34 21.04
C SER A 128 4.15 8.57 20.61
N PHE A 129 4.11 7.24 20.68
CA PHE A 129 5.24 6.36 20.39
C PHE A 129 5.21 5.86 18.95
N TYR A 130 4.07 5.29 18.56
CA TYR A 130 3.87 4.72 17.23
C TYR A 130 3.15 5.74 16.34
N THR A 131 3.89 6.73 15.85
CA THR A 131 3.34 7.76 14.96
C THR A 131 4.37 8.14 13.90
N THR A 132 3.90 8.75 12.82
CA THR A 132 4.71 9.19 11.68
C THR A 132 5.65 10.35 12.05
N ALA A 133 6.72 10.52 11.28
CA ALA A 133 7.60 11.67 11.41
C ALA A 133 6.83 12.98 11.17
N ALA A 134 5.93 12.99 10.18
CA ALA A 134 5.07 14.14 9.87
C ALA A 134 4.19 14.56 11.07
N ASN A 135 3.50 13.60 11.69
CA ASN A 135 2.69 13.90 12.89
C ASN A 135 3.55 14.36 14.04
N ARG A 136 4.69 13.72 14.30
CA ARG A 136 5.61 14.09 15.38
C ARG A 136 6.09 15.53 15.28
N MET A 137 6.40 16.01 14.08
CA MET A 137 6.86 17.37 13.84
C MET A 137 5.73 18.40 13.83
N ALA A 138 4.56 18.04 13.30
CA ALA A 138 3.51 18.98 12.97
C ALA A 138 2.36 19.03 14.00
N ARG A 139 2.21 18.04 14.88
CA ARG A 139 1.03 17.88 15.77
C ARG A 139 0.74 19.06 16.69
N GLN A 140 1.74 19.88 17.03
CA GLN A 140 1.52 21.08 17.84
C GLN A 140 0.72 22.15 17.08
N PHE A 141 0.86 22.18 15.76
CA PHE A 141 0.21 23.15 14.87
C PHE A 141 -0.97 22.55 14.12
N PHE A 142 -0.90 21.25 13.81
CA PHE A 142 -1.86 20.49 13.03
C PHE A 142 -2.07 19.09 13.65
N PRO A 143 -2.84 18.99 14.75
CA PRO A 143 -2.98 17.74 15.51
C PRO A 143 -3.50 16.55 14.68
N GLY A 144 -4.30 16.82 13.64
CA GLY A 144 -4.87 15.80 12.75
C GLY A 144 -4.01 15.45 11.54
N ALA A 145 -2.86 16.12 11.33
CA ALA A 145 -1.96 15.79 10.24
C ALA A 145 -1.15 14.54 10.58
N VAL A 146 -1.33 13.49 9.81
CA VAL A 146 -0.69 12.20 10.03
C VAL A 146 0.39 11.94 8.98
N THR A 147 0.17 12.34 7.73
CA THR A 147 1.12 12.14 6.64
C THR A 147 1.80 13.44 6.22
N GLY A 148 2.90 13.35 5.47
CA GLY A 148 3.55 14.52 4.86
C GLY A 148 2.59 15.28 3.93
N ARG A 149 1.73 14.57 3.20
CA ARG A 149 0.68 15.17 2.34
C ARG A 149 -0.32 15.99 3.16
N ASP A 150 -0.70 15.51 4.36
CA ASP A 150 -1.59 16.26 5.27
C ASP A 150 -0.95 17.59 5.70
N VAL A 151 0.33 17.56 6.09
CA VAL A 151 1.06 18.76 6.51
C VAL A 151 1.10 19.80 5.38
N VAL A 152 1.45 19.38 4.17
CA VAL A 152 1.46 20.25 2.99
C VAL A 152 0.07 20.84 2.71
N LYS A 153 -0.99 20.03 2.82
CA LYS A 153 -2.38 20.49 2.65
C LYS A 153 -2.77 21.53 3.69
N CYS A 154 -2.43 21.29 4.96
CA CYS A 154 -2.71 22.23 6.05
C CYS A 154 -1.96 23.56 5.89
N LEU A 155 -0.70 23.53 5.42
CA LEU A 155 0.07 24.75 5.13
C LEU A 155 -0.54 25.56 3.98
N LYS A 156 -0.98 24.90 2.90
CA LYS A 156 -1.61 25.56 1.75
C LYS A 156 -2.98 26.19 2.09
N SER A 157 -3.71 25.61 3.06
CA SER A 157 -5.01 26.17 3.48
C SER A 157 -4.92 27.37 4.41
N ARG A 158 -3.71 27.72 4.89
CA ARG A 158 -3.46 28.90 5.74
C ARG A 158 -3.01 30.15 4.96
N ASN A 159 -2.69 29.96 3.69
CA ASN A 159 -2.40 31.07 2.75
C ASN A 159 -3.62 31.39 1.90
#